data_69f193890d178e4fbe6585afd3ea3702
#
_entry.id   69f193890d178e4fbe6585afd3ea3702
#
_cell.length_a   1.000
_cell.length_b   1.000
_cell.length_c   1.000
_cell.angle_alpha   90.00
_cell.angle_beta   90.00
_cell.angle_gamma   90.00
#
_symmetry.space_group_name_H-M   'P 1'
#
loop_
_entity.id
_entity.type
_entity.pdbx_description
1 polymer ?
#
loop_
_entity_poly.entity_id
_entity_poly.type
_entity_poly.pdbx_seq_one_letter_code
_entity_poly.pdbx_strand_id
1 'polypeptide(L)'
;MENNMRKSTLPQWGIRVLFYCIALFFMALGVAFSANSDLGISPVNSLPYVISDILKMQPGTCVTAVFCFYILVQIILLRRKFNPVNLFQIVFSTIFGYFVNFTKWMVGDFLLPGGYAGRLILQCIGIIFVAFGVLLYLDVDIVPMPMEGMTMAIAEKVGKPFPTVKTFVDCTVVALGVLLTVVCLHLIPFVDAGVRIREGTILAALVTGKVIQIMRKPISPLVKKICFGTEKE
;
A
#
# COMPACT_ATOMS: atom_id res chain seq x y z
N MET A 1 -12.61 -16.89 9.74
CA MET A 1 -12.05 -17.04 8.40
C MET A 1 -11.26 -18.32 8.40
N GLU A 2 -11.84 -19.35 7.83
CA GLU A 2 -11.23 -20.67 7.71
C GLU A 2 -10.04 -20.58 6.78
N ASN A 3 -8.91 -21.00 7.30
CA ASN A 3 -7.62 -21.01 6.63
C ASN A 3 -7.61 -22.17 5.61
N ASN A 4 -8.31 -21.99 4.49
CA ASN A 4 -8.19 -22.88 3.35
C ASN A 4 -6.85 -22.61 2.66
N MET A 5 -5.77 -23.02 3.30
CA MET A 5 -4.49 -23.22 2.61
C MET A 5 -4.70 -24.38 1.64
N ARG A 6 -5.23 -24.08 0.45
CA ARG A 6 -5.25 -25.00 -0.67
C ARG A 6 -3.83 -25.52 -0.83
N LYS A 7 -3.66 -26.83 -0.87
CA LYS A 7 -2.39 -27.50 -1.18
C LYS A 7 -2.01 -27.12 -2.61
N SER A 8 -1.40 -25.95 -2.78
CA SER A 8 -0.85 -25.53 -4.05
C SER A 8 0.42 -26.33 -4.30
N THR A 9 0.60 -26.82 -5.52
CA THR A 9 1.82 -27.49 -5.94
C THR A 9 3.01 -26.53 -5.95
N LEU A 10 4.25 -27.04 -5.81
CA LEU A 10 5.47 -26.21 -5.82
C LEU A 10 5.54 -25.20 -6.99
N PRO A 11 5.20 -25.56 -8.26
CA PRO A 11 5.19 -24.59 -9.35
C PRO A 11 4.12 -23.47 -9.18
N GLN A 12 2.97 -23.78 -8.57
CA GLN A 12 1.95 -22.77 -8.28
C GLN A 12 2.41 -21.74 -7.25
N TRP A 13 3.19 -22.17 -6.25
CA TRP A 13 3.80 -21.26 -5.29
C TRP A 13 4.77 -20.28 -5.95
N GLY A 14 5.61 -20.74 -6.87
CA GLY A 14 6.51 -19.86 -7.64
C GLY A 14 5.75 -18.81 -8.44
N ILE A 15 4.68 -19.20 -9.13
CA ILE A 15 3.81 -18.29 -9.89
C ILE A 15 3.15 -17.27 -8.95
N ARG A 16 2.63 -17.70 -7.82
CA ARG A 16 2.02 -16.80 -6.83
C ARG A 16 3.00 -15.75 -6.31
N VAL A 17 4.22 -16.17 -5.93
CA VAL A 17 5.28 -15.23 -5.48
C VAL A 17 5.63 -14.24 -6.58
N LEU A 18 5.75 -14.70 -7.84
CA LEU A 18 6.02 -13.84 -8.99
C LEU A 18 4.91 -12.80 -9.16
N PHE A 19 3.64 -13.21 -9.14
CA PHE A 19 2.50 -12.28 -9.23
C PHE A 19 2.45 -11.31 -8.05
N TYR A 20 2.82 -11.75 -6.85
CA TYR A 20 2.93 -10.89 -5.69
C TYR A 20 4.02 -9.82 -5.89
N CYS A 21 5.19 -10.18 -6.40
CA CYS A 21 6.26 -9.23 -6.71
C CYS A 21 5.84 -8.24 -7.81
N ILE A 22 5.16 -8.71 -8.87
CA ILE A 22 4.57 -7.84 -9.91
C ILE A 22 3.57 -6.87 -9.29
N ALA A 23 2.72 -7.33 -8.39
CA ALA A 23 1.77 -6.50 -7.67
C ALA A 23 2.46 -5.38 -6.88
N LEU A 24 3.52 -5.72 -6.13
CA LEU A 24 4.31 -4.75 -5.37
C LEU A 24 4.98 -3.71 -6.29
N PHE A 25 5.47 -4.14 -7.45
CA PHE A 25 6.06 -3.23 -8.44
C PHE A 25 5.03 -2.22 -8.97
N PHE A 26 3.83 -2.68 -9.37
CA PHE A 26 2.77 -1.77 -9.82
C PHE A 26 2.30 -0.83 -8.72
N MET A 27 2.20 -1.31 -7.47
CA MET A 27 1.90 -0.43 -6.34
C MET A 27 2.97 0.64 -6.16
N ALA A 28 4.24 0.28 -6.22
CA ALA A 28 5.35 1.21 -6.09
C ALA A 28 5.37 2.25 -7.22
N LEU A 29 5.09 1.81 -8.45
CA LEU A 29 4.97 2.70 -9.61
C LEU A 29 3.83 3.71 -9.43
N GLY A 30 2.67 3.25 -8.95
CA GLY A 30 1.55 4.13 -8.64
C GLY A 30 1.86 5.14 -7.54
N VAL A 31 2.62 4.72 -6.51
CA VAL A 31 3.10 5.62 -5.45
C VAL A 31 4.06 6.67 -6.02
N ALA A 32 4.96 6.30 -6.94
CA ALA A 32 5.88 7.25 -7.59
C ALA A 32 5.12 8.31 -8.40
N PHE A 33 4.11 7.92 -9.20
CA PHE A 33 3.26 8.88 -9.92
C PHE A 33 2.46 9.79 -8.98
N SER A 34 1.88 9.23 -7.91
CA SER A 34 1.18 10.05 -6.91
C SER A 34 2.11 11.02 -6.20
N ALA A 35 3.35 10.61 -5.89
CA ALA A 35 4.35 11.48 -5.28
C ALA A 35 4.74 12.66 -6.19
N ASN A 36 4.88 12.39 -7.51
CA ASN A 36 5.22 13.41 -8.50
C ASN A 36 4.05 14.34 -8.83
N SER A 37 2.81 13.90 -8.61
CA SER A 37 1.65 14.78 -8.83
C SER A 37 1.63 16.00 -7.91
N ASP A 38 2.34 15.92 -6.77
CA ASP A 38 2.35 16.94 -5.71
C ASP A 38 0.94 17.28 -5.19
N LEU A 39 -0.01 16.34 -5.32
CA LEU A 39 -1.37 16.42 -4.78
C LEU A 39 -1.56 15.55 -3.54
N GLY A 40 -0.55 14.80 -3.15
CA GLY A 40 -0.56 13.92 -1.99
C GLY A 40 -0.52 12.44 -2.34
N ILE A 41 -0.16 11.63 -1.37
CA ILE A 41 0.08 10.19 -1.50
C ILE A 41 -1.02 9.42 -0.75
N SER A 42 -1.26 8.16 -1.11
CA SER A 42 -2.23 7.32 -0.42
C SER A 42 -1.98 7.24 1.10
N PRO A 43 -3.02 7.10 1.94
CA PRO A 43 -2.89 7.07 3.41
C PRO A 43 -1.81 6.10 3.91
N VAL A 44 -1.72 4.91 3.31
CA VAL A 44 -0.75 3.86 3.70
C VAL A 44 0.70 4.34 3.56
N ASN A 45 1.00 5.12 2.53
CA ASN A 45 2.34 5.58 2.20
C ASN A 45 2.63 7.02 2.69
N SER A 46 1.61 7.76 3.14
CA SER A 46 1.76 9.16 3.54
C SER A 46 2.74 9.34 4.70
N LEU A 47 2.58 8.56 5.78
CA LEU A 47 3.45 8.62 6.95
C LEU A 47 4.91 8.26 6.64
N PRO A 48 5.23 7.14 5.94
CA PRO A 48 6.61 6.84 5.53
C PRO A 48 7.27 7.95 4.71
N TYR A 49 6.52 8.58 3.79
CA TYR A 49 7.05 9.65 2.96
C TYR A 49 7.30 10.94 3.76
N VAL A 50 6.41 11.30 4.69
CA VAL A 50 6.66 12.43 5.62
C VAL A 50 7.91 12.18 6.45
N ILE A 51 8.09 10.97 6.98
CA ILE A 51 9.30 10.58 7.71
C ILE A 51 10.54 10.67 6.82
N SER A 52 10.44 10.25 5.55
CA SER A 52 11.51 10.37 4.56
C SER A 52 11.94 11.82 4.33
N ASP A 53 10.98 12.74 4.25
CA ASP A 53 11.26 14.17 4.07
C ASP A 53 11.91 14.79 5.33
N ILE A 54 11.50 14.36 6.53
CA ILE A 54 12.09 14.81 7.81
C ILE A 54 13.53 14.31 7.95
N LEU A 55 13.76 13.00 7.72
CA LEU A 55 15.05 12.36 7.93
C LEU A 55 16.01 12.54 6.74
N LYS A 56 15.55 13.11 5.62
CA LYS A 56 16.29 13.23 4.35
C LYS A 56 16.80 11.88 3.83
N MET A 57 16.02 10.82 4.05
CA MET A 57 16.34 9.46 3.63
C MET A 57 15.54 9.07 2.39
N GLN A 58 15.94 7.97 1.74
CA GLN A 58 15.17 7.43 0.61
C GLN A 58 13.79 6.96 1.07
N PRO A 59 12.71 7.29 0.34
CA PRO A 59 11.35 6.92 0.72
C PRO A 59 11.14 5.43 0.94
N GLY A 60 11.70 4.57 0.10
CA GLY A 60 11.57 3.13 0.24
C GLY A 60 12.19 2.57 1.52
N THR A 61 13.28 3.16 2.00
CA THR A 61 13.87 2.79 3.30
C THR A 61 12.92 3.12 4.44
N CYS A 62 12.30 4.30 4.41
CA CYS A 62 11.32 4.71 5.42
C CYS A 62 10.04 3.86 5.33
N VAL A 63 9.60 3.50 4.12
CA VAL A 63 8.47 2.56 3.92
C VAL A 63 8.78 1.23 4.60
N THR A 64 9.95 0.65 4.35
CA THR A 64 10.35 -0.63 4.99
C THR A 64 10.38 -0.50 6.51
N ALA A 65 10.97 0.57 7.07
CA ALA A 65 11.06 0.79 8.50
C ALA A 65 9.67 0.93 9.17
N VAL A 66 8.79 1.73 8.60
CA VAL A 66 7.42 1.91 9.11
C VAL A 66 6.62 0.61 8.99
N PHE A 67 6.79 -0.14 7.91
CA PHE A 67 6.12 -1.43 7.74
C PHE A 67 6.63 -2.47 8.75
N CYS A 68 7.93 -2.50 9.04
CA CYS A 68 8.45 -3.31 10.13
C CYS A 68 7.86 -2.92 11.49
N PHE A 69 7.66 -1.62 11.75
CA PHE A 69 6.97 -1.15 12.94
C PHE A 69 5.52 -1.67 13.01
N TYR A 70 4.77 -1.65 11.90
CA TYR A 70 3.41 -2.20 11.86
C TYR A 70 3.39 -3.71 12.15
N ILE A 71 4.40 -4.45 11.69
CA ILE A 71 4.55 -5.89 12.00
C ILE A 71 4.84 -6.09 13.49
N LEU A 72 5.69 -5.25 14.09
CA LEU A 72 5.93 -5.30 15.54
C LEU A 72 4.64 -5.07 16.35
N VAL A 73 3.82 -4.10 15.93
CA VAL A 73 2.50 -3.87 16.55
C VAL A 73 1.61 -5.10 16.43
N GLN A 74 1.59 -5.78 15.26
CA GLN A 74 0.85 -7.05 15.09
C GLN A 74 1.32 -8.11 16.09
N ILE A 75 2.63 -8.30 16.23
CA ILE A 75 3.22 -9.30 17.14
C ILE A 75 2.80 -8.99 18.60
N ILE A 76 2.90 -7.73 19.01
CA ILE A 76 2.54 -7.30 20.36
C ILE A 76 1.05 -7.53 20.64
N LEU A 77 0.17 -7.22 19.68
CA LEU A 77 -1.28 -7.35 19.83
C LEU A 77 -1.74 -8.80 19.84
N LEU A 78 -1.25 -9.60 18.90
CA LEU A 78 -1.68 -10.99 18.71
C LEU A 78 -0.96 -11.96 19.65
N ARG A 79 0.26 -11.62 20.09
CA ARG A 79 1.08 -12.47 20.96
C ARG A 79 1.12 -13.93 20.47
N ARG A 80 0.55 -14.87 21.27
CA ARG A 80 0.52 -16.31 20.94
C ARG A 80 -0.35 -16.66 19.73
N LYS A 81 -1.25 -15.77 19.31
CA LYS A 81 -2.10 -15.96 18.11
C LYS A 81 -1.42 -15.48 16.82
N PHE A 82 -0.25 -14.88 16.94
CA PHE A 82 0.48 -14.41 15.75
C PHE A 82 0.91 -15.60 14.89
N ASN A 83 0.49 -15.60 13.62
CA ASN A 83 0.90 -16.64 12.68
C ASN A 83 2.32 -16.35 12.19
N PRO A 84 3.30 -17.27 12.39
CA PRO A 84 4.68 -17.07 11.92
C PRO A 84 4.80 -16.79 10.41
N VAL A 85 3.86 -17.29 9.61
CA VAL A 85 3.79 -17.00 8.15
C VAL A 85 3.72 -15.50 7.87
N ASN A 86 3.13 -14.72 8.78
CA ASN A 86 3.08 -13.26 8.65
C ASN A 86 4.47 -12.60 8.74
N LEU A 87 5.52 -13.28 9.19
CA LEU A 87 6.89 -12.76 9.13
C LEU A 87 7.39 -12.59 7.69
N PHE A 88 6.83 -13.31 6.71
CA PHE A 88 7.10 -13.05 5.30
C PHE A 88 6.73 -11.62 4.86
N GLN A 89 5.87 -10.93 5.62
CA GLN A 89 5.60 -9.51 5.41
C GLN A 89 6.89 -8.67 5.46
N ILE A 90 7.89 -9.04 6.27
CA ILE A 90 9.18 -8.34 6.35
C ILE A 90 9.91 -8.41 5.01
N VAL A 91 9.97 -9.61 4.41
CA VAL A 91 10.61 -9.82 3.11
C VAL A 91 9.91 -9.00 2.03
N PHE A 92 8.59 -9.11 1.95
CA PHE A 92 7.81 -8.38 0.94
C PHE A 92 7.81 -6.87 1.17
N SER A 93 7.85 -6.40 2.42
CA SER A 93 8.01 -4.97 2.75
C SER A 93 9.36 -4.44 2.27
N THR A 94 10.42 -5.22 2.45
CA THR A 94 11.75 -4.85 1.98
C THR A 94 11.79 -4.79 0.45
N ILE A 95 11.24 -5.79 -0.24
CA ILE A 95 11.10 -5.80 -1.71
C ILE A 95 10.30 -4.58 -2.18
N PHE A 96 9.18 -4.28 -1.52
CA PHE A 96 8.37 -3.11 -1.83
C PHE A 96 9.15 -1.81 -1.64
N GLY A 97 9.90 -1.67 -0.55
CA GLY A 97 10.77 -0.52 -0.31
C GLY A 97 11.83 -0.32 -1.40
N TYR A 98 12.45 -1.41 -1.88
CA TYR A 98 13.36 -1.35 -3.03
C TYR A 98 12.64 -0.92 -4.31
N PHE A 99 11.44 -1.45 -4.57
CA PHE A 99 10.64 -1.03 -5.72
C PHE A 99 10.22 0.44 -5.61
N VAL A 100 9.89 0.95 -4.44
CA VAL A 100 9.59 2.38 -4.23
C VAL A 100 10.79 3.26 -4.61
N ASN A 101 11.99 2.90 -4.18
CA ASN A 101 13.21 3.63 -4.55
C ASN A 101 13.50 3.52 -6.05
N PHE A 102 13.37 2.32 -6.61
CA PHE A 102 13.60 2.05 -8.03
C PHE A 102 12.61 2.81 -8.92
N THR A 103 11.32 2.74 -8.61
CA THR A 103 10.28 3.43 -9.39
C THR A 103 10.40 4.95 -9.26
N LYS A 104 10.76 5.46 -8.09
CA LYS A 104 11.07 6.89 -7.92
C LYS A 104 12.24 7.32 -8.81
N TRP A 105 13.31 6.53 -8.86
CA TRP A 105 14.44 6.79 -9.76
C TRP A 105 14.04 6.67 -11.22
N MET A 106 13.27 5.66 -11.61
CA MET A 106 12.83 5.41 -12.98
C MET A 106 11.89 6.50 -13.49
N VAL A 107 10.93 6.95 -12.69
CA VAL A 107 9.98 8.00 -13.04
C VAL A 107 10.64 9.38 -12.95
N GLY A 108 11.64 9.54 -12.08
CA GLY A 108 12.34 10.82 -11.86
C GLY A 108 11.37 11.93 -11.48
N ASP A 109 11.59 13.12 -12.00
CA ASP A 109 10.74 14.30 -11.80
C ASP A 109 9.70 14.46 -12.92
N PHE A 110 9.21 13.33 -13.47
CA PHE A 110 8.24 13.34 -14.55
C PHE A 110 6.94 14.05 -14.12
N LEU A 111 6.60 15.11 -14.84
CA LEU A 111 5.39 15.89 -14.68
C LEU A 111 4.65 15.98 -16.01
N LEU A 112 3.34 15.86 -15.98
CA LEU A 112 2.52 16.13 -17.15
C LEU A 112 2.34 17.65 -17.34
N PRO A 113 2.43 18.18 -18.58
CA PRO A 113 2.12 19.57 -18.85
C PRO A 113 0.65 19.88 -18.55
N GLY A 114 0.32 21.13 -18.26
CA GLY A 114 -1.06 21.55 -18.00
C GLY A 114 -1.33 21.98 -16.55
N GLY A 115 -0.29 22.24 -15.75
CA GLY A 115 -0.43 22.78 -14.41
C GLY A 115 -1.21 21.83 -13.48
N TYR A 116 -2.25 22.32 -12.83
CA TYR A 116 -3.06 21.51 -11.90
C TYR A 116 -3.78 20.34 -12.58
N ALA A 117 -4.26 20.53 -13.82
CA ALA A 117 -4.92 19.46 -14.57
C ALA A 117 -3.94 18.29 -14.86
N GLY A 118 -2.69 18.60 -15.26
CA GLY A 118 -1.65 17.59 -15.47
C GLY A 118 -1.32 16.83 -14.18
N ARG A 119 -1.24 17.52 -13.03
CA ARG A 119 -1.06 16.91 -11.72
C ARG A 119 -2.21 15.98 -11.35
N LEU A 120 -3.46 16.39 -11.61
CA LEU A 120 -4.64 15.58 -11.33
C LEU A 120 -4.68 14.31 -12.20
N ILE A 121 -4.33 14.40 -13.48
CA ILE A 121 -4.22 13.25 -14.37
C ILE A 121 -3.14 12.29 -13.85
N LEU A 122 -1.98 12.80 -13.45
CA LEU A 122 -0.89 12.00 -12.90
C LEU A 122 -1.31 11.28 -11.62
N GLN A 123 -2.06 11.98 -10.76
CA GLN A 123 -2.64 11.39 -9.55
C GLN A 123 -3.62 10.26 -9.87
N CYS A 124 -4.50 10.45 -10.86
CA CYS A 124 -5.44 9.40 -11.30
C CYS A 124 -4.70 8.17 -11.84
N ILE A 125 -3.65 8.37 -12.64
CA ILE A 125 -2.78 7.29 -13.12
C ILE A 125 -2.16 6.55 -11.92
N GLY A 126 -1.63 7.29 -10.95
CA GLY A 126 -1.08 6.71 -9.72
C GLY A 126 -2.09 5.85 -8.97
N ILE A 127 -3.32 6.33 -8.79
CA ILE A 127 -4.41 5.60 -8.15
C ILE A 127 -4.74 4.30 -8.89
N ILE A 128 -4.79 4.33 -10.23
CA ILE A 128 -5.06 3.15 -11.07
C ILE A 128 -3.97 2.09 -10.87
N PHE A 129 -2.69 2.47 -10.91
CA PHE A 129 -1.58 1.54 -10.70
C PHE A 129 -1.56 0.96 -9.27
N VAL A 130 -1.81 1.78 -8.24
CA VAL A 130 -1.96 1.29 -6.86
C VAL A 130 -3.11 0.31 -6.76
N ALA A 131 -4.29 0.66 -7.31
CA ALA A 131 -5.47 -0.21 -7.26
C ALA A 131 -5.24 -1.55 -7.97
N PHE A 132 -4.56 -1.53 -9.12
CA PHE A 132 -4.17 -2.73 -9.84
C PHE A 132 -3.24 -3.62 -9.02
N GLY A 133 -2.18 -3.05 -8.45
CA GLY A 133 -1.26 -3.78 -7.59
C GLY A 133 -1.95 -4.36 -6.35
N VAL A 134 -2.80 -3.57 -5.70
CA VAL A 134 -3.60 -4.04 -4.54
C VAL A 134 -4.49 -5.20 -4.93
N LEU A 135 -5.18 -5.12 -6.06
CA LEU A 135 -6.02 -6.21 -6.55
C LEU A 135 -5.23 -7.50 -6.76
N LEU A 136 -4.05 -7.39 -7.42
CA LEU A 136 -3.21 -8.55 -7.70
C LEU A 136 -2.75 -9.24 -6.42
N TYR A 137 -2.19 -8.51 -5.43
CA TYR A 137 -1.69 -9.17 -4.22
C TYR A 137 -2.81 -9.76 -3.36
N LEU A 138 -3.99 -9.15 -3.35
CA LEU A 138 -5.16 -9.69 -2.66
C LEU A 138 -5.65 -11.00 -3.29
N ASP A 139 -5.67 -11.08 -4.62
CA ASP A 139 -6.12 -12.27 -5.34
C ASP A 139 -5.10 -13.43 -5.25
N VAL A 140 -3.83 -13.11 -5.09
CA VAL A 140 -2.75 -14.09 -4.88
C VAL A 140 -2.79 -14.71 -3.47
N ASP A 141 -3.29 -14.00 -2.46
CA ASP A 141 -3.57 -14.48 -1.09
C ASP A 141 -2.38 -15.21 -0.43
N ILE A 142 -1.19 -14.57 -0.38
CA ILE A 142 -0.02 -15.10 0.35
C ILE A 142 0.00 -14.57 1.77
N VAL A 143 0.22 -13.26 1.94
CA VAL A 143 0.17 -12.55 3.22
C VAL A 143 -0.42 -11.16 3.00
N PRO A 144 -1.14 -10.60 3.99
CA PRO A 144 -1.60 -9.21 3.90
C PRO A 144 -0.40 -8.26 3.97
N MET A 145 -0.56 -7.04 3.42
CA MET A 145 0.44 -5.99 3.63
C MET A 145 0.49 -5.59 5.12
N PRO A 146 1.63 -5.09 5.62
CA PRO A 146 1.82 -4.83 7.05
C PRO A 146 0.77 -3.94 7.69
N MET A 147 0.31 -2.90 6.98
CA MET A 147 -0.74 -2.01 7.50
C MET A 147 -2.10 -2.71 7.60
N GLU A 148 -2.46 -3.52 6.59
CA GLU A 148 -3.67 -4.33 6.64
C GLU A 148 -3.60 -5.38 7.73
N GLY A 149 -2.46 -6.05 7.87
CA GLY A 149 -2.22 -7.03 8.94
C GLY A 149 -2.32 -6.41 10.34
N MET A 150 -1.75 -5.22 10.54
CA MET A 150 -1.89 -4.46 11.79
C MET A 150 -3.37 -4.10 12.04
N THR A 151 -4.06 -3.64 11.01
CA THR A 151 -5.48 -3.30 11.11
C THR A 151 -6.35 -4.51 11.46
N MET A 152 -6.06 -5.69 10.87
CA MET A 152 -6.73 -6.96 11.22
C MET A 152 -6.48 -7.35 12.68
N ALA A 153 -5.24 -7.20 13.16
CA ALA A 153 -4.88 -7.48 14.54
C ALA A 153 -5.60 -6.56 15.52
N ILE A 154 -5.73 -5.27 15.21
CA ILE A 154 -6.50 -4.31 16.01
C ILE A 154 -7.99 -4.68 15.99
N ALA A 155 -8.54 -5.01 14.81
CA ALA A 155 -9.94 -5.39 14.65
C ALA A 155 -10.30 -6.61 15.49
N GLU A 156 -9.45 -7.64 15.49
CA GLU A 156 -9.62 -8.84 16.34
C GLU A 156 -9.56 -8.48 17.83
N LYS A 157 -8.61 -7.62 18.22
CA LYS A 157 -8.43 -7.22 19.62
C LYS A 157 -9.60 -6.42 20.17
N VAL A 158 -10.17 -5.51 19.36
CA VAL A 158 -11.26 -4.60 19.73
C VAL A 158 -12.65 -5.24 19.50
N GLY A 159 -12.72 -6.33 18.74
CA GLY A 159 -13.98 -6.99 18.39
C GLY A 159 -14.86 -6.18 17.43
N LYS A 160 -14.27 -5.31 16.59
CA LYS A 160 -14.98 -4.50 15.60
C LYS A 160 -14.73 -4.98 14.18
N PRO A 161 -15.66 -4.71 13.23
CA PRO A 161 -15.46 -5.09 11.83
C PRO A 161 -14.24 -4.40 11.23
N PHE A 162 -13.49 -5.13 10.39
CA PHE A 162 -12.28 -4.65 9.72
C PHE A 162 -12.46 -3.29 9.00
N PRO A 163 -13.55 -3.03 8.22
CA PRO A 163 -13.69 -1.75 7.53
C PRO A 163 -13.75 -0.55 8.46
N THR A 164 -14.42 -0.68 9.60
CA THR A 164 -14.51 0.39 10.60
C THR A 164 -13.16 0.69 11.22
N VAL A 165 -12.41 -0.36 11.58
CA VAL A 165 -11.07 -0.21 12.16
C VAL A 165 -10.09 0.31 11.11
N LYS A 166 -10.21 -0.13 9.85
CA LYS A 166 -9.39 0.36 8.73
C LYS A 166 -9.53 1.88 8.55
N THR A 167 -10.77 2.38 8.53
CA THR A 167 -11.02 3.83 8.43
C THR A 167 -10.38 4.58 9.61
N PHE A 168 -10.51 4.06 10.83
CA PHE A 168 -9.92 4.69 12.00
C PHE A 168 -8.38 4.70 11.93
N VAL A 169 -7.76 3.58 11.55
CA VAL A 169 -6.30 3.47 11.41
C VAL A 169 -5.80 4.39 10.31
N ASP A 170 -6.45 4.44 9.14
CA ASP A 170 -6.09 5.32 8.04
C ASP A 170 -6.17 6.79 8.46
N CYS A 171 -7.24 7.20 9.14
CA CYS A 171 -7.38 8.57 9.68
C CYS A 171 -6.29 8.88 10.71
N THR A 172 -5.96 7.93 11.59
CA THR A 172 -4.91 8.12 12.62
C THR A 172 -3.54 8.29 11.97
N VAL A 173 -3.21 7.47 10.96
CA VAL A 173 -1.93 7.55 10.24
C VAL A 173 -1.81 8.88 9.48
N VAL A 174 -2.88 9.30 8.81
CA VAL A 174 -2.93 10.61 8.12
C VAL A 174 -2.80 11.76 9.12
N ALA A 175 -3.53 11.73 10.23
CA ALA A 175 -3.46 12.76 11.27
C ALA A 175 -2.05 12.87 11.87
N LEU A 176 -1.40 11.72 12.12
CA LEU A 176 -0.01 11.68 12.60
C LEU A 176 0.96 12.26 11.57
N GLY A 177 0.77 11.94 10.29
CA GLY A 177 1.55 12.51 9.19
C GLY A 177 1.36 14.02 9.07
N VAL A 178 0.13 14.54 9.20
CA VAL A 178 -0.16 15.98 9.25
C VAL A 178 0.55 16.64 10.42
N LEU A 179 0.44 16.05 11.62
CA LEU A 179 1.11 16.58 12.81
C LEU A 179 2.64 16.67 12.61
N LEU A 180 3.26 15.61 12.10
CA LEU A 180 4.70 15.60 11.82
C LEU A 180 5.08 16.62 10.75
N THR A 181 4.27 16.80 9.71
CA THR A 181 4.49 17.81 8.68
C THR A 181 4.49 19.21 9.27
N VAL A 182 3.52 19.54 10.11
CA VAL A 182 3.42 20.87 10.74
C VAL A 182 4.56 21.08 11.75
N VAL A 183 4.81 20.10 12.61
CA VAL A 183 5.77 20.27 13.73
C VAL A 183 7.22 20.20 13.26
N CYS A 184 7.55 19.27 12.37
CA CYS A 184 8.95 19.01 11.99
C CYS A 184 9.37 19.72 10.70
N LEU A 185 8.48 19.88 9.74
CA LEU A 185 8.78 20.53 8.46
C LEU A 185 8.32 21.98 8.43
N HIS A 186 7.53 22.41 9.41
CA HIS A 186 6.93 23.76 9.47
C HIS A 186 6.13 24.13 8.20
N LEU A 187 5.56 23.11 7.51
CA LEU A 187 4.74 23.26 6.32
C LEU A 187 3.26 23.14 6.68
N ILE A 188 2.43 23.94 6.01
CA ILE A 188 0.97 23.90 6.21
C ILE A 188 0.35 22.93 5.20
N PRO A 189 -0.26 21.83 5.64
CA PRO A 189 -0.97 20.91 4.75
C PRO A 189 -2.02 21.62 3.90
N PHE A 190 -2.20 21.19 2.67
CA PHE A 190 -3.11 21.75 1.65
C PHE A 190 -2.73 23.14 1.10
N VAL A 191 -1.75 23.83 1.68
CA VAL A 191 -1.31 25.18 1.26
C VAL A 191 0.07 25.13 0.63
N ASP A 192 1.03 24.55 1.34
CA ASP A 192 2.42 24.56 0.89
C ASP A 192 2.68 23.46 -0.17
N ALA A 193 3.54 23.76 -1.13
CA ALA A 193 4.00 22.80 -2.12
C ALA A 193 4.94 21.76 -1.48
N GLY A 194 4.96 20.54 -2.04
CA GLY A 194 5.81 19.45 -1.56
C GLY A 194 5.28 18.71 -0.33
N VAL A 195 4.14 19.10 0.23
CA VAL A 195 3.49 18.38 1.32
C VAL A 195 2.92 17.05 0.83
N ARG A 196 3.20 15.96 1.57
CA ARG A 196 2.80 14.59 1.16
C ARG A 196 1.34 14.26 1.43
N ILE A 197 0.64 15.09 2.20
CA ILE A 197 -0.78 14.90 2.57
C ILE A 197 -1.56 16.10 2.07
N ARG A 198 -2.29 15.90 1.00
CA ARG A 198 -3.09 16.92 0.31
C ARG A 198 -4.41 16.32 -0.18
N GLU A 199 -5.12 17.08 -1.01
CA GLU A 199 -6.39 16.70 -1.62
C GLU A 199 -6.35 15.35 -2.35
N GLY A 200 -5.21 15.01 -2.98
CA GLY A 200 -5.00 13.71 -3.64
C GLY A 200 -4.95 12.54 -2.65
N THR A 201 -4.56 12.75 -1.39
CA THR A 201 -4.64 11.72 -0.34
C THR A 201 -6.10 11.35 -0.05
N ILE A 202 -6.98 12.36 0.02
CA ILE A 202 -8.42 12.15 0.21
C ILE A 202 -9.01 11.46 -1.02
N LEU A 203 -8.64 11.93 -2.22
CA LEU A 203 -9.06 11.32 -3.48
C LEU A 203 -8.64 9.85 -3.55
N ALA A 204 -7.39 9.53 -3.22
CA ALA A 204 -6.89 8.16 -3.19
C ALA A 204 -7.67 7.29 -2.19
N ALA A 205 -7.94 7.78 -0.99
CA ALA A 205 -8.69 7.05 0.02
C ALA A 205 -10.11 6.69 -0.44
N LEU A 206 -10.79 7.60 -1.14
CA LEU A 206 -12.18 7.42 -1.60
C LEU A 206 -12.29 6.61 -2.89
N VAL A 207 -11.33 6.78 -3.81
CA VAL A 207 -11.44 6.27 -5.19
C VAL A 207 -10.77 4.91 -5.35
N THR A 208 -9.65 4.63 -4.66
CA THR A 208 -8.89 3.38 -4.84
C THR A 208 -9.76 2.15 -4.63
N GLY A 209 -10.59 2.13 -3.59
CA GLY A 209 -11.49 1.00 -3.32
C GLY A 209 -12.52 0.77 -4.44
N LYS A 210 -13.06 1.83 -5.04
CA LYS A 210 -14.00 1.74 -6.16
C LYS A 210 -13.31 1.23 -7.44
N VAL A 211 -12.10 1.73 -7.71
CA VAL A 211 -11.29 1.28 -8.85
C VAL A 211 -10.97 -0.21 -8.72
N ILE A 212 -10.58 -0.67 -7.52
CA ILE A 212 -10.36 -2.10 -7.25
C ILE A 212 -11.62 -2.91 -7.57
N GLN A 213 -12.81 -2.47 -7.13
CA GLN A 213 -14.07 -3.18 -7.39
C GLN A 213 -14.38 -3.29 -8.89
N ILE A 214 -14.14 -2.21 -9.66
CA ILE A 214 -14.36 -2.20 -11.11
C ILE A 214 -13.38 -3.15 -11.80
N MET A 215 -12.09 -3.08 -11.44
CA MET A 215 -11.03 -3.90 -12.03
C MET A 215 -11.14 -5.38 -11.63
N ARG A 216 -11.73 -5.67 -10.48
CA ARG A 216 -11.86 -7.02 -9.95
C ARG A 216 -12.64 -7.96 -10.88
N LYS A 217 -13.71 -7.46 -11.53
CA LYS A 217 -14.55 -8.27 -12.40
C LYS A 217 -13.77 -8.91 -13.57
N PRO A 218 -12.98 -8.15 -14.37
CA PRO A 218 -12.21 -8.71 -15.48
C PRO A 218 -10.91 -9.40 -15.05
N ILE A 219 -10.22 -8.95 -13.99
CA ILE A 219 -8.86 -9.36 -13.68
C ILE A 219 -8.83 -10.55 -12.71
N SER A 220 -9.67 -10.53 -11.66
CA SER A 220 -9.64 -11.55 -10.60
C SER A 220 -9.82 -12.99 -11.12
N PRO A 221 -10.76 -13.29 -12.06
CA PRO A 221 -10.88 -14.64 -12.59
C PRO A 221 -9.61 -15.11 -13.32
N LEU A 222 -8.96 -14.20 -14.04
CA LEU A 222 -7.73 -14.50 -14.78
C LEU A 222 -6.56 -14.83 -13.85
N VAL A 223 -6.34 -13.97 -12.85
CA VAL A 223 -5.28 -14.16 -11.84
C VAL A 223 -5.49 -15.45 -11.07
N LYS A 224 -6.71 -15.71 -10.61
CA LYS A 224 -7.03 -16.96 -9.89
C LYS A 224 -6.83 -18.19 -10.75
N LYS A 225 -7.20 -18.14 -12.02
CA LYS A 225 -6.98 -19.25 -12.97
C LYS A 225 -5.49 -19.54 -13.15
N ILE A 226 -4.65 -18.51 -13.25
CA ILE A 226 -3.19 -18.66 -13.42
C ILE A 226 -2.53 -19.15 -12.13
N CYS A 227 -2.89 -18.54 -10.98
CA CYS A 227 -2.26 -18.82 -9.69
C CYS A 227 -2.71 -20.13 -9.05
N PHE A 228 -3.95 -20.55 -9.27
CA PHE A 228 -4.54 -21.73 -8.60
C PHE A 228 -4.95 -22.84 -9.57
N GLY A 229 -4.83 -22.62 -10.88
CA GLY A 229 -5.31 -23.54 -11.91
C GLY A 229 -6.82 -23.49 -12.08
N THR A 230 -7.31 -24.09 -13.16
CA THR A 230 -8.75 -24.33 -13.35
C THR A 230 -9.21 -25.36 -12.33
N GLU A 231 -10.10 -24.97 -11.41
CA GLU A 231 -10.92 -25.98 -10.73
C GLU A 231 -11.65 -26.78 -11.80
N LYS A 232 -11.40 -28.09 -11.85
CA LYS A 232 -12.37 -28.99 -12.47
C LYS A 232 -13.57 -28.97 -11.52
N GLU A 233 -14.69 -28.45 -11.99
CA GLU A 233 -16.01 -28.70 -11.45
C GLU A 233 -16.25 -30.20 -11.33
#